data_891946d65f558ada42df958f44594f6b
#
_entry.id   891946d65f558ada42df958f44594f6b
#
_cell.length_a   1.000
_cell.length_b   1.000
_cell.length_c   1.000
_cell.angle_alpha   90.00
_cell.angle_beta   90.00
_cell.angle_gamma   90.00
#
_symmetry.space_group_name_H-M   'P 1'
#
loop_
_entity.id
_entity.type
_entity.pdbx_description
1 polymer ?
#
loop_
_entity_poly.entity_id
_entity_poly.type
_entity_poly.pdbx_seq_one_letter_code
_entity_poly.pdbx_strand_id
1 'polypeptide(L)'
;NADQFFEAKDFESAKAEYEKAAALKPEETYPQTRLAEISTILGEIAETNAAYDEAITNADQFFEADDYESAKAEYEKAAALKPEETYPQTRLAEISTILGEIAETNAAYEEAIATADQFFETEDYESAKTEYEKAATLKPEESYPQTRLAEISTILGEIAETNAAYDAAIANADQFFESGNYESAKAEYEKATSLKPEETYPQERITEVNKNLEAIAEELARKRKQYEDLISSADFQFDADNYQKAKTSYKEALALFPDEAYPKERIEEVDELLAAEYEKARQEYNRLVK
;
A
#
# COMPACT_ATOMS: atom_id res chain seq x y z
N ASN A 1 -65.15 -55.53 -19.98
CA ASN A 1 -64.12 -54.58 -20.51
C ASN A 1 -63.96 -53.35 -19.60
N ALA A 2 -65.07 -52.69 -19.11
CA ALA A 2 -64.97 -51.45 -18.29
C ALA A 2 -64.17 -51.68 -17.01
N ASP A 3 -64.49 -52.78 -16.26
CA ASP A 3 -63.75 -53.12 -15.04
C ASP A 3 -62.23 -53.40 -15.27
N GLN A 4 -61.88 -54.02 -16.40
CA GLN A 4 -60.49 -54.29 -16.77
C GLN A 4 -59.71 -52.99 -17.00
N PHE A 5 -60.31 -52.01 -17.68
CA PHE A 5 -59.72 -50.69 -17.87
C PHE A 5 -59.59 -49.96 -16.50
N PHE A 6 -60.59 -50.03 -15.64
CA PHE A 6 -60.55 -49.46 -14.31
C PHE A 6 -59.41 -50.03 -13.45
N GLU A 7 -59.30 -51.40 -13.41
CA GLU A 7 -58.20 -52.10 -12.69
C GLU A 7 -56.83 -51.73 -13.29
N ALA A 8 -56.72 -51.53 -14.61
CA ALA A 8 -55.52 -51.08 -15.27
C ALA A 8 -55.25 -49.61 -15.09
N LYS A 9 -56.08 -48.84 -14.35
CA LYS A 9 -56.01 -47.37 -14.17
C LYS A 9 -56.15 -46.57 -15.48
N ASP A 10 -56.71 -47.21 -16.53
CA ASP A 10 -57.08 -46.51 -17.75
C ASP A 10 -58.51 -45.93 -17.58
N PHE A 11 -58.58 -44.85 -16.80
CA PHE A 11 -59.84 -44.29 -16.34
C PHE A 11 -60.65 -43.65 -17.48
N GLU A 12 -60.00 -43.12 -18.54
CA GLU A 12 -60.69 -42.58 -19.73
C GLU A 12 -61.35 -43.70 -20.53
N SER A 13 -60.68 -44.83 -20.77
CA SER A 13 -61.26 -45.99 -21.45
C SER A 13 -62.36 -46.66 -20.58
N ALA A 14 -62.11 -46.73 -19.27
CA ALA A 14 -63.12 -47.25 -18.31
C ALA A 14 -64.40 -46.40 -18.35
N LYS A 15 -64.27 -45.07 -18.33
CA LYS A 15 -65.37 -44.11 -18.40
C LYS A 15 -66.20 -44.32 -19.65
N ALA A 16 -65.55 -44.40 -20.83
CA ALA A 16 -66.25 -44.60 -22.11
C ALA A 16 -67.03 -45.92 -22.14
N GLU A 17 -66.51 -46.99 -21.58
CA GLU A 17 -67.21 -48.28 -21.55
C GLU A 17 -68.35 -48.31 -20.51
N TYR A 18 -68.15 -47.67 -19.32
CA TYR A 18 -69.29 -47.54 -18.37
C TYR A 18 -70.37 -46.62 -18.85
N GLU A 19 -70.11 -45.55 -19.65
CA GLU A 19 -71.09 -44.72 -20.30
C GLU A 19 -71.94 -45.50 -21.27
N LYS A 20 -71.29 -46.39 -22.10
CA LYS A 20 -72.04 -47.29 -22.97
C LYS A 20 -72.91 -48.29 -22.18
N ALA A 21 -72.41 -48.83 -21.06
CA ALA A 21 -73.17 -49.75 -20.25
C ALA A 21 -74.39 -49.07 -19.60
N ALA A 22 -74.21 -47.85 -19.07
CA ALA A 22 -75.29 -47.04 -18.48
C ALA A 22 -76.36 -46.68 -19.51
N ALA A 23 -75.96 -46.40 -20.77
CA ALA A 23 -76.92 -46.13 -21.84
C ALA A 23 -77.73 -47.35 -22.26
N LEU A 24 -77.13 -48.57 -22.20
CA LEU A 24 -77.85 -49.82 -22.52
C LEU A 24 -78.85 -50.25 -21.45
N LYS A 25 -78.50 -49.98 -20.15
CA LYS A 25 -79.33 -50.32 -19.01
C LYS A 25 -79.31 -49.17 -17.98
N PRO A 26 -80.14 -48.13 -18.16
CA PRO A 26 -80.18 -46.94 -17.32
C PRO A 26 -80.69 -47.20 -15.90
N GLU A 27 -81.33 -48.30 -15.65
CA GLU A 27 -81.83 -48.71 -14.30
C GLU A 27 -80.79 -49.37 -13.43
N GLU A 28 -79.59 -49.82 -14.06
CA GLU A 28 -78.51 -50.41 -13.33
C GLU A 28 -77.65 -49.32 -12.66
N THR A 29 -77.48 -49.41 -11.32
CA THR A 29 -76.75 -48.41 -10.54
C THR A 29 -75.22 -48.57 -10.60
N TYR A 30 -74.75 -49.80 -10.90
CA TYR A 30 -73.31 -50.10 -10.86
C TYR A 30 -72.49 -49.26 -11.84
N PRO A 31 -72.85 -49.14 -13.17
CA PRO A 31 -72.09 -48.29 -14.06
C PRO A 31 -72.13 -46.82 -13.65
N GLN A 32 -73.24 -46.30 -13.09
CA GLN A 32 -73.37 -44.91 -12.64
C GLN A 32 -72.47 -44.64 -11.40
N THR A 33 -72.38 -45.57 -10.45
CA THR A 33 -71.49 -45.46 -9.27
C THR A 33 -70.03 -45.42 -9.73
N ARG A 34 -69.64 -46.29 -10.65
CA ARG A 34 -68.28 -46.31 -11.20
C ARG A 34 -67.95 -45.05 -11.99
N LEU A 35 -68.87 -44.47 -12.75
CA LEU A 35 -68.70 -43.18 -13.43
C LEU A 35 -68.45 -42.01 -12.47
N ALA A 36 -69.19 -41.99 -11.33
CA ALA A 36 -69.01 -40.99 -10.29
C ALA A 36 -67.58 -41.14 -9.65
N GLU A 37 -67.15 -42.36 -9.34
CA GLU A 37 -65.81 -42.65 -8.81
C GLU A 37 -64.72 -42.24 -9.80
N ILE A 38 -64.83 -42.59 -11.09
CA ILE A 38 -63.91 -42.21 -12.17
C ILE A 38 -63.83 -40.67 -12.31
N SER A 39 -64.99 -39.99 -12.24
CA SER A 39 -65.05 -38.55 -12.32
C SER A 39 -64.24 -37.86 -11.22
N THR A 40 -64.32 -38.40 -9.97
CA THR A 40 -63.52 -37.93 -8.85
C THR A 40 -62.04 -38.15 -9.04
N ILE A 41 -61.63 -39.37 -9.47
CA ILE A 41 -60.23 -39.75 -9.74
C ILE A 41 -59.65 -38.86 -10.85
N LEU A 42 -60.34 -38.65 -11.96
CA LEU A 42 -59.92 -37.82 -13.09
C LEU A 42 -59.78 -36.37 -12.66
N GLY A 43 -60.67 -35.88 -11.76
CA GLY A 43 -60.55 -34.54 -11.17
C GLY A 43 -59.29 -34.38 -10.35
N GLU A 44 -59.02 -35.32 -9.45
CA GLU A 44 -57.78 -35.32 -8.63
C GLU A 44 -56.52 -35.38 -9.50
N ILE A 45 -56.50 -36.21 -10.55
CA ILE A 45 -55.40 -36.27 -11.50
C ILE A 45 -55.20 -34.93 -12.24
N ALA A 46 -56.29 -34.28 -12.69
CA ALA A 46 -56.25 -32.97 -13.35
C ALA A 46 -55.72 -31.89 -12.41
N GLU A 47 -56.16 -31.86 -11.14
CA GLU A 47 -55.67 -30.91 -10.14
C GLU A 47 -54.17 -31.14 -9.89
N THR A 48 -53.72 -32.38 -9.74
CA THR A 48 -52.32 -32.75 -9.52
C THR A 48 -51.44 -32.31 -10.72
N ASN A 49 -51.94 -32.56 -11.94
CA ASN A 49 -51.25 -32.14 -13.18
C ASN A 49 -51.14 -30.60 -13.23
N ALA A 50 -52.19 -29.88 -12.98
CA ALA A 50 -52.18 -28.41 -12.99
C ALA A 50 -51.21 -27.84 -11.94
N ALA A 51 -51.21 -28.39 -10.71
CA ALA A 51 -50.30 -28.00 -9.65
C ALA A 51 -48.81 -28.32 -10.01
N TYR A 52 -48.55 -29.44 -10.65
CA TYR A 52 -47.23 -29.79 -11.16
C TYR A 52 -46.76 -28.80 -12.22
N ASP A 53 -47.57 -28.53 -13.23
CA ASP A 53 -47.23 -27.63 -14.34
C ASP A 53 -46.99 -26.18 -13.84
N GLU A 54 -47.76 -25.73 -12.85
CA GLU A 54 -47.56 -24.45 -12.17
C GLU A 54 -46.22 -24.42 -11.44
N ALA A 55 -45.92 -25.46 -10.65
CA ALA A 55 -44.65 -25.56 -9.91
C ALA A 55 -43.46 -25.58 -10.84
N ILE A 56 -43.53 -26.32 -11.95
CA ILE A 56 -42.45 -26.34 -12.97
C ILE A 56 -42.26 -24.95 -13.60
N THR A 57 -43.36 -24.29 -13.98
CA THR A 57 -43.30 -22.96 -14.58
C THR A 57 -42.65 -21.94 -13.65
N ASN A 58 -43.04 -21.95 -12.39
CA ASN A 58 -42.48 -21.05 -11.36
C ASN A 58 -40.97 -21.38 -11.14
N ALA A 59 -40.63 -22.66 -11.04
CA ALA A 59 -39.26 -23.11 -10.84
C ALA A 59 -38.33 -22.68 -11.99
N ASP A 60 -38.79 -22.86 -13.24
CA ASP A 60 -38.04 -22.45 -14.43
C ASP A 60 -37.83 -20.93 -14.46
N GLN A 61 -38.85 -20.13 -14.11
CA GLN A 61 -38.73 -18.68 -14.02
C GLN A 61 -37.72 -18.24 -12.96
N PHE A 62 -37.72 -18.83 -11.78
CA PHE A 62 -36.74 -18.54 -10.73
C PHE A 62 -35.33 -18.97 -11.17
N PHE A 63 -35.20 -20.11 -11.82
CA PHE A 63 -33.93 -20.59 -12.33
C PHE A 63 -33.33 -19.66 -13.38
N GLU A 64 -34.16 -19.16 -14.32
CA GLU A 64 -33.74 -18.19 -15.34
C GLU A 64 -33.36 -16.80 -14.74
N ALA A 65 -33.88 -16.50 -13.56
CA ALA A 65 -33.55 -15.29 -12.80
C ALA A 65 -32.38 -15.48 -11.83
N ASP A 66 -31.66 -16.60 -11.87
CA ASP A 66 -30.57 -16.99 -10.94
C ASP A 66 -31.00 -17.08 -9.47
N ASP A 67 -32.33 -17.12 -9.19
CA ASP A 67 -32.86 -17.35 -7.84
C ASP A 67 -32.95 -18.85 -7.56
N TYR A 68 -31.79 -19.47 -7.36
CA TYR A 68 -31.66 -20.92 -7.22
C TYR A 68 -32.33 -21.49 -5.96
N GLU A 69 -32.46 -20.74 -4.89
CA GLU A 69 -33.15 -21.19 -3.67
C GLU A 69 -34.68 -21.27 -3.89
N SER A 70 -35.27 -20.26 -4.54
CA SER A 70 -36.68 -20.28 -4.91
C SER A 70 -36.98 -21.34 -5.99
N ALA A 71 -36.11 -21.47 -6.98
CA ALA A 71 -36.21 -22.53 -8.01
C ALA A 71 -36.20 -23.92 -7.37
N LYS A 72 -35.26 -24.18 -6.43
CA LYS A 72 -35.16 -25.43 -5.68
C LYS A 72 -36.46 -25.79 -4.99
N ALA A 73 -37.05 -24.82 -4.25
CA ALA A 73 -38.29 -25.05 -3.52
C ALA A 73 -39.43 -25.46 -4.42
N GLU A 74 -39.60 -24.82 -5.59
CA GLU A 74 -40.66 -25.14 -6.53
C GLU A 74 -40.40 -26.48 -7.28
N TYR A 75 -39.12 -26.81 -7.63
CA TYR A 75 -38.81 -28.14 -8.17
C TYR A 75 -39.01 -29.25 -7.13
N GLU A 76 -38.72 -29.05 -5.85
CA GLU A 76 -39.01 -30.01 -4.77
C GLU A 76 -40.53 -30.24 -4.66
N LYS A 77 -41.34 -29.20 -4.76
CA LYS A 77 -42.80 -29.30 -4.80
C LYS A 77 -43.26 -30.09 -6.03
N ALA A 78 -42.74 -29.81 -7.21
CA ALA A 78 -43.07 -30.56 -8.42
C ALA A 78 -42.65 -32.04 -8.30
N ALA A 79 -41.48 -32.34 -7.78
CA ALA A 79 -41.00 -33.71 -7.55
C ALA A 79 -41.88 -34.47 -6.53
N ALA A 80 -42.44 -33.80 -5.53
CA ALA A 80 -43.36 -34.37 -4.58
C ALA A 80 -44.74 -34.72 -5.20
N LEU A 81 -45.21 -33.88 -6.14
CA LEU A 81 -46.48 -34.10 -6.84
C LEU A 81 -46.41 -35.24 -7.84
N LYS A 82 -45.29 -35.38 -8.57
CA LYS A 82 -45.04 -36.43 -9.56
C LYS A 82 -43.62 -37.02 -9.40
N PRO A 83 -43.43 -38.00 -8.46
CA PRO A 83 -42.11 -38.57 -8.18
C PRO A 83 -41.50 -39.36 -9.33
N GLU A 84 -42.33 -39.81 -10.28
CA GLU A 84 -41.90 -40.52 -11.49
C GLU A 84 -41.30 -39.62 -12.57
N GLU A 85 -41.56 -38.32 -12.49
CA GLU A 85 -41.00 -37.32 -13.46
C GLU A 85 -39.56 -37.02 -13.13
N THR A 86 -38.68 -37.14 -14.11
CA THR A 86 -37.23 -37.00 -13.91
C THR A 86 -36.76 -35.53 -14.06
N TYR A 87 -37.55 -34.69 -14.72
CA TYR A 87 -37.16 -33.30 -14.98
C TYR A 87 -36.86 -32.50 -13.70
N PRO A 88 -37.77 -32.45 -12.69
CA PRO A 88 -37.48 -31.72 -11.45
C PRO A 88 -36.24 -32.24 -10.72
N GLN A 89 -36.05 -33.57 -10.70
CA GLN A 89 -34.90 -34.19 -10.03
C GLN A 89 -33.57 -33.81 -10.71
N THR A 90 -33.53 -33.74 -12.04
CA THR A 90 -32.36 -33.31 -12.82
C THR A 90 -32.02 -31.85 -12.52
N ARG A 91 -33.04 -30.99 -12.49
CA ARG A 91 -32.86 -29.56 -12.17
C ARG A 91 -32.39 -29.35 -10.72
N LEU A 92 -32.91 -30.12 -9.77
CA LEU A 92 -32.47 -30.09 -8.37
C LEU A 92 -30.98 -30.49 -8.21
N ALA A 93 -30.52 -31.48 -8.96
CA ALA A 93 -29.11 -31.87 -8.97
C ALA A 93 -28.23 -30.75 -9.55
N GLU A 94 -28.65 -30.11 -10.64
CA GLU A 94 -27.97 -28.96 -11.22
C GLU A 94 -27.89 -27.78 -10.25
N ILE A 95 -29.01 -27.41 -9.63
CA ILE A 95 -29.07 -26.35 -8.60
C ILE A 95 -28.14 -26.65 -7.43
N SER A 96 -28.12 -27.91 -6.96
CA SER A 96 -27.24 -28.32 -5.86
C SER A 96 -25.75 -28.09 -6.19
N THR A 97 -25.36 -28.33 -7.44
CA THR A 97 -23.99 -28.05 -7.92
C THR A 97 -23.71 -26.56 -7.94
N ILE A 98 -24.61 -25.77 -8.52
CA ILE A 98 -24.47 -24.31 -8.61
C ILE A 98 -24.38 -23.67 -7.21
N LEU A 99 -25.27 -24.02 -6.31
CA LEU A 99 -25.25 -23.52 -4.92
C LEU A 99 -23.97 -23.94 -4.17
N GLY A 100 -23.44 -25.13 -4.45
CA GLY A 100 -22.15 -25.57 -3.93
C GLY A 100 -21.00 -24.69 -4.41
N GLU A 101 -20.92 -24.40 -5.69
CA GLU A 101 -19.90 -23.51 -6.29
C GLU A 101 -20.00 -22.06 -5.76
N ILE A 102 -21.22 -21.57 -5.58
CA ILE A 102 -21.45 -20.24 -4.97
C ILE A 102 -20.97 -20.23 -3.51
N ALA A 103 -21.26 -21.27 -2.75
CA ALA A 103 -20.84 -21.38 -1.35
C ALA A 103 -19.30 -21.45 -1.23
N GLU A 104 -18.63 -22.23 -2.09
CA GLU A 104 -17.19 -22.33 -2.13
C GLU A 104 -16.54 -20.98 -2.50
N THR A 105 -17.07 -20.29 -3.50
CA THR A 105 -16.60 -18.94 -3.91
C THR A 105 -16.77 -17.94 -2.77
N ASN A 106 -17.92 -17.95 -2.10
CA ASN A 106 -18.17 -17.10 -0.94
C ASN A 106 -17.16 -17.34 0.20
N ALA A 107 -16.95 -18.60 0.54
CA ALA A 107 -15.99 -18.97 1.58
C ALA A 107 -14.55 -18.54 1.23
N ALA A 108 -14.12 -18.78 -0.02
CA ALA A 108 -12.80 -18.35 -0.50
C ALA A 108 -12.63 -16.84 -0.50
N TYR A 109 -13.69 -16.08 -0.85
CA TYR A 109 -13.70 -14.63 -0.77
C TYR A 109 -13.55 -14.14 0.67
N GLU A 110 -14.35 -14.68 1.60
CA GLU A 110 -14.29 -14.30 3.02
C GLU A 110 -12.91 -14.60 3.64
N GLU A 111 -12.32 -15.75 3.31
CA GLU A 111 -10.97 -16.12 3.74
C GLU A 111 -9.92 -15.15 3.20
N ALA A 112 -9.99 -14.80 1.91
CA ALA A 112 -9.07 -13.86 1.29
C ALA A 112 -9.18 -12.47 1.93
N ILE A 113 -10.40 -11.98 2.19
CA ILE A 113 -10.63 -10.70 2.88
C ILE A 113 -10.05 -10.72 4.29
N ALA A 114 -10.37 -11.75 5.08
CA ALA A 114 -9.88 -11.85 6.47
C ALA A 114 -8.35 -11.89 6.53
N THR A 115 -7.72 -12.61 5.61
CA THR A 115 -6.25 -12.69 5.50
C THR A 115 -5.65 -11.37 5.07
N ALA A 116 -6.25 -10.70 4.08
CA ALA A 116 -5.83 -9.39 3.61
C ALA A 116 -5.93 -8.31 4.71
N ASP A 117 -7.03 -8.28 5.46
CA ASP A 117 -7.23 -7.37 6.58
C ASP A 117 -6.17 -7.58 7.66
N GLN A 118 -5.82 -8.84 7.97
CA GLN A 118 -4.77 -9.16 8.94
C GLN A 118 -3.40 -8.64 8.49
N PHE A 119 -3.03 -8.84 7.22
CA PHE A 119 -1.78 -8.30 6.67
C PHE A 119 -1.80 -6.76 6.67
N PHE A 120 -2.92 -6.15 6.35
CA PHE A 120 -3.07 -4.70 6.38
C PHE A 120 -2.88 -4.13 7.80
N GLU A 121 -3.46 -4.75 8.82
CA GLU A 121 -3.29 -4.36 10.23
C GLU A 121 -1.84 -4.50 10.73
N THR A 122 -1.08 -5.43 10.16
CA THR A 122 0.35 -5.62 10.46
C THR A 122 1.27 -4.83 9.55
N GLU A 123 0.72 -3.92 8.73
CA GLU A 123 1.44 -3.07 7.78
C GLU A 123 2.21 -3.83 6.69
N ASP A 124 1.90 -5.14 6.49
CA ASP A 124 2.41 -5.92 5.36
C ASP A 124 1.55 -5.67 4.12
N TYR A 125 1.72 -4.47 3.55
CA TYR A 125 0.88 -3.98 2.44
C TYR A 125 1.02 -4.79 1.15
N GLU A 126 2.17 -5.40 0.88
CA GLU A 126 2.37 -6.23 -0.32
C GLU A 126 1.61 -7.56 -0.21
N SER A 127 1.64 -8.21 0.96
CA SER A 127 0.84 -9.41 1.22
C SER A 127 -0.65 -9.10 1.25
N ALA A 128 -1.05 -7.99 1.89
CA ALA A 128 -2.43 -7.52 1.91
C ALA A 128 -2.96 -7.27 0.48
N LYS A 129 -2.17 -6.61 -0.37
CA LYS A 129 -2.49 -6.36 -1.78
C LYS A 129 -2.79 -7.65 -2.52
N THR A 130 -1.92 -8.65 -2.36
CA THR A 130 -2.06 -9.95 -3.03
C THR A 130 -3.39 -10.63 -2.68
N GLU A 131 -3.77 -10.65 -1.40
CA GLU A 131 -5.01 -11.28 -0.96
C GLU A 131 -6.25 -10.46 -1.34
N TYR A 132 -6.19 -9.11 -1.33
CA TYR A 132 -7.30 -8.29 -1.87
C TYR A 132 -7.47 -8.45 -3.38
N GLU A 133 -6.40 -8.61 -4.17
CA GLU A 133 -6.46 -8.91 -5.61
C GLU A 133 -7.15 -10.26 -5.86
N LYS A 134 -6.84 -11.27 -5.04
CA LYS A 134 -7.52 -12.57 -5.07
C LYS A 134 -9.01 -12.42 -4.75
N ALA A 135 -9.38 -11.69 -3.70
CA ALA A 135 -10.77 -11.42 -3.35
C ALA A 135 -11.51 -10.68 -4.47
N ALA A 136 -10.91 -9.65 -5.06
CA ALA A 136 -11.47 -8.90 -6.19
C ALA A 136 -11.67 -9.76 -7.45
N THR A 137 -10.85 -10.81 -7.62
CA THR A 137 -11.01 -11.79 -8.71
C THR A 137 -12.17 -12.74 -8.46
N LEU A 138 -12.37 -13.15 -7.21
CA LEU A 138 -13.45 -14.05 -6.82
C LEU A 138 -14.82 -13.38 -6.92
N LYS A 139 -14.92 -12.11 -6.51
CA LYS A 139 -16.15 -11.31 -6.56
C LYS A 139 -15.86 -9.90 -7.07
N PRO A 140 -15.81 -9.72 -8.40
CA PRO A 140 -15.47 -8.42 -9.02
C PRO A 140 -16.53 -7.32 -8.78
N GLU A 141 -17.76 -7.70 -8.44
CA GLU A 141 -18.85 -6.79 -8.10
C GLU A 141 -18.70 -6.15 -6.71
N GLU A 142 -17.90 -6.75 -5.82
CA GLU A 142 -17.68 -6.24 -4.48
C GLU A 142 -16.67 -5.09 -4.50
N SER A 143 -17.06 -3.96 -3.93
CA SER A 143 -16.24 -2.74 -3.95
C SER A 143 -15.18 -2.69 -2.85
N TYR A 144 -15.33 -3.48 -1.79
CA TYR A 144 -14.44 -3.44 -0.63
C TYR A 144 -12.98 -3.74 -0.97
N PRO A 145 -12.65 -4.87 -1.67
CA PRO A 145 -11.25 -5.15 -2.03
C PRO A 145 -10.64 -4.07 -2.92
N GLN A 146 -11.41 -3.54 -3.87
CA GLN A 146 -10.94 -2.48 -4.78
C GLN A 146 -10.61 -1.19 -4.03
N THR A 147 -11.43 -0.82 -3.03
CA THR A 147 -11.18 0.35 -2.18
C THR A 147 -9.89 0.18 -1.38
N ARG A 148 -9.70 -1.01 -0.78
CA ARG A 148 -8.48 -1.32 -0.02
C ARG A 148 -7.23 -1.36 -0.90
N LEU A 149 -7.32 -1.87 -2.13
CA LEU A 149 -6.24 -1.85 -3.11
C LEU A 149 -5.82 -0.43 -3.50
N ALA A 150 -6.78 0.48 -3.67
CA ALA A 150 -6.48 1.89 -3.94
C ALA A 150 -5.78 2.56 -2.75
N GLU A 151 -6.21 2.27 -1.51
CA GLU A 151 -5.56 2.76 -0.29
C GLU A 151 -4.12 2.23 -0.17
N ILE A 152 -3.91 0.93 -0.35
CA ILE A 152 -2.58 0.30 -0.34
C ILE A 152 -1.67 0.92 -1.40
N SER A 153 -2.18 1.15 -2.61
CA SER A 153 -1.40 1.78 -3.68
C SER A 153 -0.90 3.17 -3.29
N THR A 154 -1.72 3.94 -2.57
CA THR A 154 -1.34 5.26 -2.05
C THR A 154 -0.25 5.12 -0.98
N ILE A 155 -0.43 4.23 0.00
CA ILE A 155 0.53 4.00 1.08
C ILE A 155 1.89 3.53 0.53
N LEU A 156 1.89 2.56 -0.37
CA LEU A 156 3.12 2.06 -1.01
C LEU A 156 3.83 3.15 -1.84
N GLY A 157 3.05 4.03 -2.49
CA GLY A 157 3.57 5.21 -3.17
C GLY A 157 4.29 6.17 -2.22
N GLU A 158 3.68 6.52 -1.10
CA GLU A 158 4.27 7.38 -0.06
C GLU A 158 5.53 6.77 0.57
N ILE A 159 5.52 5.46 0.83
CA ILE A 159 6.69 4.72 1.31
C ILE A 159 7.83 4.79 0.28
N ALA A 160 7.53 4.58 -1.00
CA ALA A 160 8.53 4.62 -2.08
C ALA A 160 9.13 6.02 -2.23
N GLU A 161 8.32 7.08 -2.16
CA GLU A 161 8.78 8.48 -2.20
C GLU A 161 9.67 8.81 -1.00
N THR A 162 9.28 8.39 0.20
CA THR A 162 10.07 8.59 1.42
C THR A 162 11.41 7.87 1.34
N ASN A 163 11.43 6.62 0.85
CA ASN A 163 12.65 5.86 0.63
C ASN A 163 13.59 6.56 -0.37
N ALA A 164 13.06 7.01 -1.51
CA ALA A 164 13.84 7.71 -2.50
C ALA A 164 14.42 9.05 -1.98
N ALA A 165 13.64 9.80 -1.21
CA ALA A 165 14.09 11.04 -0.58
C ALA A 165 15.18 10.79 0.47
N TYR A 166 15.05 9.72 1.27
CA TYR A 166 16.07 9.29 2.22
C TYR A 166 17.38 8.93 1.52
N ASP A 167 17.33 8.08 0.50
CA ASP A 167 18.49 7.62 -0.24
C ASP A 167 19.23 8.80 -0.92
N ALA A 168 18.48 9.75 -1.46
CA ALA A 168 19.03 10.97 -2.04
C ALA A 168 19.70 11.86 -0.98
N ALA A 169 19.10 12.01 0.19
CA ALA A 169 19.68 12.78 1.30
C ALA A 169 20.99 12.14 1.79
N ILE A 170 21.04 10.81 1.95
CA ILE A 170 22.24 10.08 2.32
C ILE A 170 23.33 10.26 1.27
N ALA A 171 23.04 10.08 -0.01
CA ALA A 171 24.03 10.22 -1.08
C ALA A 171 24.63 11.63 -1.13
N ASN A 172 23.80 12.67 -0.96
CA ASN A 172 24.26 14.06 -0.89
C ASN A 172 25.14 14.29 0.34
N ALA A 173 24.70 13.79 1.50
CA ALA A 173 25.44 13.94 2.75
C ALA A 173 26.83 13.29 2.69
N ASP A 174 26.92 12.06 2.17
CA ASP A 174 28.18 11.34 1.98
C ASP A 174 29.10 12.09 1.04
N GLN A 175 28.58 12.63 -0.07
CA GLN A 175 29.36 13.46 -1.00
C GLN A 175 29.90 14.73 -0.34
N PHE A 176 29.08 15.43 0.45
CA PHE A 176 29.53 16.61 1.20
C PHE A 176 30.59 16.23 2.26
N PHE A 177 30.40 15.10 2.94
CA PHE A 177 31.35 14.60 3.93
C PHE A 177 32.70 14.31 3.30
N GLU A 178 32.73 13.58 2.16
CA GLU A 178 33.95 13.26 1.43
C GLU A 178 34.69 14.51 0.91
N SER A 179 33.93 15.56 0.55
CA SER A 179 34.51 16.84 0.12
C SER A 179 34.97 17.74 1.28
N GLY A 180 34.75 17.33 2.53
CA GLY A 180 35.09 18.10 3.72
C GLY A 180 34.08 19.23 4.04
N ASN A 181 32.96 19.28 3.34
CA ASN A 181 31.89 20.26 3.60
C ASN A 181 30.96 19.72 4.73
N TYR A 182 31.48 19.70 5.94
CA TYR A 182 30.83 19.07 7.09
C TYR A 182 29.51 19.72 7.49
N GLU A 183 29.34 21.04 7.31
CA GLU A 183 28.07 21.73 7.60
C GLU A 183 26.96 21.29 6.66
N SER A 184 27.23 21.18 5.36
CA SER A 184 26.26 20.68 4.38
C SER A 184 26.00 19.20 4.57
N ALA A 185 27.02 18.40 4.89
CA ALA A 185 26.85 16.99 5.21
C ALA A 185 25.90 16.79 6.39
N LYS A 186 26.09 17.58 7.48
CA LYS A 186 25.24 17.55 8.65
C LYS A 186 23.79 17.83 8.30
N ALA A 187 23.50 18.87 7.53
CA ALA A 187 22.16 19.26 7.15
C ALA A 187 21.43 18.15 6.36
N GLU A 188 22.12 17.47 5.43
CA GLU A 188 21.53 16.38 4.66
C GLU A 188 21.36 15.11 5.51
N TYR A 189 22.28 14.77 6.45
CA TYR A 189 22.06 13.67 7.40
C TYR A 189 20.91 13.95 8.36
N GLU A 190 20.73 15.19 8.85
CA GLU A 190 19.58 15.60 9.68
C GLU A 190 18.27 15.46 8.93
N LYS A 191 18.25 15.80 7.63
CA LYS A 191 17.11 15.59 6.74
C LYS A 191 16.81 14.08 6.58
N ALA A 192 17.82 13.24 6.36
CA ALA A 192 17.64 11.79 6.30
C ALA A 192 17.09 11.23 7.62
N THR A 193 17.59 11.68 8.78
CA THR A 193 17.07 11.30 10.10
C THR A 193 15.60 11.69 10.27
N SER A 194 15.17 12.82 9.72
CA SER A 194 13.78 13.27 9.79
C SER A 194 12.84 12.43 8.92
N LEU A 195 13.33 11.89 7.81
CA LEU A 195 12.58 11.02 6.91
C LEU A 195 12.43 9.61 7.46
N LYS A 196 13.50 9.07 8.07
CA LYS A 196 13.51 7.73 8.68
C LYS A 196 14.21 7.77 10.04
N PRO A 197 13.48 8.11 11.12
CA PRO A 197 14.06 8.24 12.47
C PRO A 197 14.59 6.93 13.05
N GLU A 198 14.10 5.79 12.56
CA GLU A 198 14.51 4.44 12.98
C GLU A 198 15.88 4.03 12.43
N GLU A 199 16.37 4.69 11.36
CA GLU A 199 17.65 4.39 10.76
C GLU A 199 18.80 5.01 11.57
N THR A 200 19.79 4.20 11.94
CA THR A 200 20.91 4.63 12.78
C THR A 200 22.04 5.30 12.01
N TYR A 201 22.22 4.94 10.74
CA TYR A 201 23.33 5.42 9.92
C TYR A 201 23.47 6.95 9.88
N PRO A 202 22.42 7.74 9.62
CA PRO A 202 22.57 9.21 9.59
C PRO A 202 23.00 9.78 10.96
N GLN A 203 22.53 9.22 12.06
CA GLN A 203 22.83 9.68 13.42
C GLN A 203 24.29 9.42 13.79
N GLU A 204 24.82 8.25 13.39
CA GLU A 204 26.25 7.90 13.55
C GLU A 204 27.11 8.86 12.75
N ARG A 205 26.74 9.16 11.51
CA ARG A 205 27.45 10.09 10.64
C ARG A 205 27.40 11.53 11.17
N ILE A 206 26.27 12.00 11.72
CA ILE A 206 26.18 13.31 12.39
C ILE A 206 27.16 13.41 13.55
N THR A 207 27.32 12.34 14.32
CA THR A 207 28.29 12.30 15.42
C THR A 207 29.72 12.47 14.89
N GLU A 208 30.07 11.81 13.80
CA GLU A 208 31.38 11.93 13.17
C GLU A 208 31.62 13.32 12.56
N VAL A 209 30.61 13.89 11.91
CA VAL A 209 30.61 15.25 11.37
C VAL A 209 30.86 16.26 12.51
N ASN A 210 30.14 16.16 13.62
CA ASN A 210 30.31 17.05 14.75
C ASN A 210 31.74 16.99 15.32
N LYS A 211 32.34 15.80 15.41
CA LYS A 211 33.73 15.63 15.83
C LYS A 211 34.70 16.33 14.87
N ASN A 212 34.48 16.25 13.58
CA ASN A 212 35.32 16.92 12.58
C ASN A 212 35.17 18.47 12.66
N LEU A 213 33.96 18.95 12.83
CA LEU A 213 33.69 20.39 13.02
C LEU A 213 34.34 20.93 14.28
N GLU A 214 34.29 20.19 15.39
CA GLU A 214 34.95 20.52 16.65
C GLU A 214 36.47 20.61 16.49
N ALA A 215 37.08 19.61 15.80
CA ALA A 215 38.52 19.61 15.54
C ALA A 215 38.96 20.80 14.68
N ILE A 216 38.15 21.19 13.67
CA ILE A 216 38.39 22.38 12.83
C ILE A 216 38.29 23.65 13.67
N ALA A 217 37.28 23.75 14.53
CA ALA A 217 37.08 24.91 15.42
C ALA A 217 38.25 25.05 16.43
N GLU A 218 38.72 23.95 17.03
CA GLU A 218 39.87 23.93 17.90
C GLU A 218 41.16 24.36 17.18
N GLU A 219 41.39 23.86 15.97
CA GLU A 219 42.58 24.27 15.17
C GLU A 219 42.54 25.75 14.83
N LEU A 220 41.35 26.27 14.43
CA LEU A 220 41.17 27.69 14.15
C LEU A 220 41.41 28.56 15.40
N ALA A 221 40.86 28.14 16.53
CA ALA A 221 41.10 28.84 17.80
C ALA A 221 42.59 28.86 18.21
N ARG A 222 43.29 27.76 18.01
CA ARG A 222 44.75 27.68 18.23
C ARG A 222 45.52 28.61 17.31
N LYS A 223 45.20 28.64 16.00
CA LYS A 223 45.82 29.55 15.03
C LYS A 223 45.54 31.02 15.38
N ARG A 224 44.33 31.32 15.85
CA ARG A 224 43.96 32.67 16.26
C ARG A 224 44.75 33.13 17.49
N LYS A 225 44.87 32.31 18.47
CA LYS A 225 45.73 32.59 19.64
C LYS A 225 47.20 32.83 19.25
N GLN A 226 47.75 32.00 18.39
CA GLN A 226 49.12 32.16 17.90
C GLN A 226 49.30 33.50 17.15
N TYR A 227 48.30 33.87 16.33
CA TYR A 227 48.27 35.17 15.67
C TYR A 227 48.31 36.32 16.66
N GLU A 228 47.46 36.29 17.70
CA GLU A 228 47.40 37.35 18.75
C GLU A 228 48.68 37.46 19.54
N ASP A 229 49.33 36.34 19.86
CA ASP A 229 50.61 36.29 20.52
C ASP A 229 51.72 36.89 19.64
N LEU A 230 51.72 36.62 18.34
CA LEU A 230 52.67 37.18 17.35
C LEU A 230 52.45 38.71 17.16
N ILE A 231 51.23 39.17 17.10
CA ILE A 231 50.92 40.59 17.00
C ILE A 231 51.38 41.33 18.26
N SER A 232 51.08 40.80 19.45
CA SER A 232 51.49 41.38 20.72
C SER A 232 53.01 41.46 20.85
N SER A 233 53.73 40.42 20.36
CA SER A 233 55.21 40.42 20.31
C SER A 233 55.77 41.43 19.31
N ALA A 234 55.12 41.55 18.14
CA ALA A 234 55.52 42.51 17.09
C ALA A 234 55.30 43.98 17.56
N ASP A 235 54.18 44.28 18.17
CA ASP A 235 53.90 45.61 18.72
C ASP A 235 54.90 45.99 19.80
N PHE A 236 55.22 45.04 20.73
CA PHE A 236 56.27 45.25 21.72
C PHE A 236 57.67 45.54 21.12
N GLN A 237 58.05 44.80 20.07
CA GLN A 237 59.31 45.05 19.37
C GLN A 237 59.30 46.38 18.61
N PHE A 238 58.15 46.76 17.99
CA PHE A 238 57.96 48.04 17.33
C PHE A 238 58.15 49.20 18.31
N ASP A 239 57.47 49.16 19.46
CA ASP A 239 57.56 50.18 20.50
C ASP A 239 58.95 50.28 21.13
N ALA A 240 59.77 49.21 21.06
CA ALA A 240 61.18 49.17 21.47
C ALA A 240 62.16 49.53 20.35
N ASP A 241 61.70 50.10 19.23
CA ASP A 241 62.46 50.46 18.04
C ASP A 241 63.19 49.27 17.36
N ASN A 242 62.81 48.03 17.69
CA ASN A 242 63.39 46.81 17.08
C ASN A 242 62.69 46.45 15.78
N TYR A 243 62.65 47.37 14.81
CA TYR A 243 61.82 47.30 13.61
C TYR A 243 62.01 46.03 12.77
N GLN A 244 63.22 45.51 12.62
CA GLN A 244 63.48 44.26 11.90
C GLN A 244 62.82 43.04 12.54
N LYS A 245 62.81 42.96 13.89
CA LYS A 245 62.14 41.89 14.61
C LYS A 245 60.64 42.05 14.56
N ALA A 246 60.11 43.26 14.76
CA ALA A 246 58.72 43.63 14.63
C ALA A 246 58.18 43.16 13.26
N LYS A 247 58.87 43.53 12.16
CA LYS A 247 58.51 43.11 10.83
C LYS A 247 58.44 41.64 10.62
N THR A 248 59.39 40.90 11.24
CA THR A 248 59.38 39.41 11.14
C THR A 248 58.15 38.84 11.81
N SER A 249 57.86 39.25 13.04
CA SER A 249 56.66 38.77 13.75
C SER A 249 55.33 39.18 13.06
N TYR A 250 55.21 40.37 12.49
CA TYR A 250 54.06 40.77 11.69
C TYR A 250 53.90 39.90 10.42
N LYS A 251 55.00 39.52 9.78
CA LYS A 251 54.94 38.62 8.63
C LYS A 251 54.54 37.21 9.02
N GLU A 252 54.99 36.71 10.16
CA GLU A 252 54.59 35.40 10.71
C GLU A 252 53.12 35.41 11.09
N ALA A 253 52.62 36.46 11.71
CA ALA A 253 51.17 36.64 11.97
C ALA A 253 50.34 36.65 10.69
N LEU A 254 50.79 37.42 9.67
CA LEU A 254 50.12 37.47 8.37
C LEU A 254 50.13 36.14 7.62
N ALA A 255 51.15 35.28 7.84
CA ALA A 255 51.16 33.94 7.27
C ALA A 255 50.06 33.03 7.86
N LEU A 256 49.64 33.27 9.10
CA LEU A 256 48.51 32.56 9.70
C LEU A 256 47.18 33.05 9.20
N PHE A 257 47.02 34.37 8.99
CA PHE A 257 45.81 35.02 8.51
C PHE A 257 46.17 36.07 7.44
N PRO A 258 46.25 35.66 6.17
CA PRO A 258 46.73 36.53 5.09
C PRO A 258 45.87 37.75 4.80
N ASP A 259 44.63 37.74 5.18
CA ASP A 259 43.65 38.80 4.88
C ASP A 259 43.56 39.87 5.97
N GLU A 260 44.22 39.67 7.12
CA GLU A 260 44.22 40.66 8.17
C GLU A 260 44.95 41.98 7.75
N ALA A 261 44.30 43.12 7.91
CA ALA A 261 44.80 44.42 7.50
C ALA A 261 45.92 44.94 8.42
N TYR A 262 45.71 44.75 9.75
CA TYR A 262 46.63 45.30 10.74
C TYR A 262 48.09 44.95 10.55
N PRO A 263 48.53 43.70 10.39
CA PRO A 263 49.94 43.41 10.20
C PRO A 263 50.47 43.88 8.84
N LYS A 264 49.63 44.05 7.80
CA LYS A 264 50.01 44.62 6.52
C LYS A 264 50.40 46.12 6.70
N GLU A 265 49.55 46.88 7.30
CA GLU A 265 49.76 48.32 7.58
C GLU A 265 51.01 48.56 8.43
N ARG A 266 51.18 47.71 9.47
CA ARG A 266 52.35 47.82 10.33
C ARG A 266 53.64 47.43 9.62
N ILE A 267 53.65 46.48 8.70
CA ILE A 267 54.82 46.12 7.88
C ILE A 267 55.20 47.31 6.99
N GLU A 268 54.27 47.99 6.36
CA GLU A 268 54.51 49.18 5.55
C GLU A 268 55.12 50.31 6.38
N GLU A 269 54.56 50.60 7.54
CA GLU A 269 55.09 51.61 8.50
C GLU A 269 56.52 51.28 8.92
N VAL A 270 56.79 50.02 9.27
CA VAL A 270 58.16 49.55 9.63
C VAL A 270 59.12 49.77 8.44
N ASP A 271 58.68 49.52 7.20
CA ASP A 271 59.54 49.69 6.03
C ASP A 271 59.89 51.14 5.79
N GLU A 272 58.96 52.08 6.03
CA GLU A 272 59.23 53.52 5.98
C GLU A 272 60.23 53.93 7.06
N LEU A 273 60.09 53.45 8.28
CA LEU A 273 60.97 53.79 9.41
C LEU A 273 62.39 53.27 9.16
N LEU A 274 62.52 51.99 8.71
CA LEU A 274 63.82 51.42 8.34
C LEU A 274 64.53 52.15 7.19
N ALA A 275 63.74 52.61 6.19
CA ALA A 275 64.28 53.42 5.10
C ALA A 275 64.81 54.79 5.59
N ALA A 276 64.08 55.42 6.51
CA ALA A 276 64.49 56.68 7.14
C ALA A 276 65.77 56.51 7.99
N GLU A 277 65.86 55.45 8.77
CA GLU A 277 67.06 55.13 9.51
C GLU A 277 68.29 54.91 8.62
N TYR A 278 68.11 54.16 7.54
CA TYR A 278 69.15 53.93 6.57
C TYR A 278 69.66 55.24 5.92
N GLU A 279 68.78 56.09 5.52
CA GLU A 279 69.16 57.40 4.94
C GLU A 279 69.85 58.31 5.96
N LYS A 280 69.41 58.33 7.23
CA LYS A 280 70.15 59.05 8.30
C LYS A 280 71.55 58.51 8.50
N ALA A 281 71.73 57.19 8.62
CA ALA A 281 73.03 56.55 8.76
C ALA A 281 73.93 56.83 7.56
N ARG A 282 73.38 56.83 6.36
CA ARG A 282 74.08 57.18 5.09
C ARG A 282 74.56 58.62 5.08
N GLN A 283 73.71 59.56 5.49
CA GLN A 283 74.04 60.98 5.60
C GLN A 283 75.17 61.20 6.62
N GLU A 284 75.08 60.60 7.78
CA GLU A 284 76.10 60.70 8.81
C GLU A 284 77.45 60.06 8.39
N TYR A 285 77.44 58.92 7.71
CA TYR A 285 78.63 58.35 7.11
C TYR A 285 79.28 59.30 6.13
N ASN A 286 78.51 59.92 5.22
CA ASN A 286 79.04 60.85 4.25
C ASN A 286 79.56 62.20 4.88
N ARG A 287 79.05 62.55 6.06
CA ARG A 287 79.55 63.67 6.86
C ARG A 287 80.91 63.38 7.47
N LEU A 288 81.10 62.13 7.97
CA LEU A 288 82.32 61.73 8.66
C LEU A 288 83.52 61.36 7.70
N VAL A 289 83.26 61.06 6.45
CA VAL A 289 84.23 60.65 5.44
C VAL A 289 84.73 61.87 4.58
N LYS A 290 84.04 63.05 4.65
CA LYS A 290 84.47 64.29 4.07
C LYS A 290 85.37 65.02 4.99
#